data_e4acb427d856b069ddda50e690f7c98e
#
_entry.id   e4acb427d856b069ddda50e690f7c98e
#
_cell.length_a   1.000
_cell.length_b   1.000
_cell.length_c   1.000
_cell.angle_alpha   90.00
_cell.angle_beta   90.00
_cell.angle_gamma   90.00
#
_symmetry.space_group_name_H-M   'P 1'
#
loop_
_entity.id
_entity.type
_entity.pdbx_description
1 polymer ?
#
loop_
_entity_poly.entity_id
_entity_poly.type
_entity_poly.pdbx_seq_one_letter_code
_entity_poly.pdbx_strand_id
1 'polypeptide(L)'
;MVSKPAKERATVVPFFIALIATVLLAGFFMVYPFSTGKTSEPEITEPENGSGAENGGGDHGGGANAVVLPEKIDLQPVVNEWISSISGRASVMIYDLDRNEIIGEYNSTELFNTASLYKLFLVYEGYRRLESGEWNADDIAGSTGLSILECLDLSIRESYSPCAETLWAMIGHEELDNIITSDFGITGSYISGITSNANDIVEMMKIFYHHTEISNPTYIEKMKDSFLNQPITTYNWRQGLPSGFSDKILVYNKVGWDYDVDGEYWNLYHDAAILDVPSLNRHFIVVEMTHAVSLDNIKNLAARIEAALNI
;
A
#
# COMPACT_ATOMS: atom_id res chain seq x y z
N MET A 1 47.95 -42.90 28.85
CA MET A 1 47.39 -41.55 29.18
C MET A 1 47.86 -40.61 28.10
N VAL A 2 47.00 -40.26 27.17
CA VAL A 2 47.28 -39.29 26.09
C VAL A 2 46.28 -38.18 26.24
N SER A 3 46.78 -36.98 26.57
CA SER A 3 46.00 -35.76 26.72
C SER A 3 45.55 -35.22 25.36
N LYS A 4 44.23 -34.94 25.22
CA LYS A 4 43.65 -34.22 24.08
C LYS A 4 43.95 -32.71 24.21
N PRO A 5 44.26 -32.03 23.12
CA PRO A 5 44.41 -30.59 23.11
C PRO A 5 43.05 -29.88 23.09
N ALA A 6 42.97 -28.77 23.83
CA ALA A 6 41.81 -27.88 23.90
C ALA A 6 41.61 -27.14 22.54
N LYS A 7 40.36 -27.08 22.10
CA LYS A 7 39.93 -26.31 20.95
C LYS A 7 39.73 -24.85 21.36
N GLU A 8 40.60 -23.96 20.91
CA GLU A 8 40.37 -22.50 21.00
C GLU A 8 39.17 -22.11 20.16
N ARG A 9 38.21 -21.45 20.81
CA ARG A 9 37.10 -20.78 20.14
C ARG A 9 37.57 -19.38 19.72
N ALA A 10 37.69 -19.16 18.42
CA ALA A 10 37.86 -17.83 17.85
C ALA A 10 36.55 -17.05 18.01
N THR A 11 36.58 -16.02 18.84
CA THR A 11 35.48 -15.05 18.97
C THR A 11 35.63 -14.02 17.84
N VAL A 12 34.76 -14.09 16.85
CA VAL A 12 34.66 -13.05 15.82
C VAL A 12 33.75 -11.96 16.37
N VAL A 13 34.33 -10.82 16.70
CA VAL A 13 33.59 -9.60 17.07
C VAL A 13 33.33 -8.83 15.77
N PRO A 14 32.09 -8.57 15.39
CA PRO A 14 31.80 -7.66 14.28
C PRO A 14 31.97 -6.20 14.76
N PHE A 15 32.89 -5.48 14.19
CA PHE A 15 33.03 -4.04 14.34
C PHE A 15 31.93 -3.35 13.52
N PHE A 16 30.90 -2.87 14.18
CA PHE A 16 30.03 -1.84 13.64
C PHE A 16 30.53 -0.48 14.11
N ILE A 17 31.14 0.26 13.18
CA ILE A 17 31.49 1.67 13.39
C ILE A 17 30.25 2.49 13.12
N ALA A 18 29.59 2.96 14.18
CA ALA A 18 28.59 4.01 14.08
C ALA A 18 29.29 5.36 13.87
N LEU A 19 29.20 5.90 12.66
CA LEU A 19 29.67 7.25 12.35
C LEU A 19 28.52 8.22 12.65
N ILE A 20 28.51 8.83 13.84
CA ILE A 20 27.62 9.95 14.16
C ILE A 20 28.28 11.22 13.63
N ALA A 21 27.77 11.74 12.53
CA ALA A 21 28.12 13.06 12.01
C ALA A 21 27.16 14.09 12.62
N THR A 22 27.66 14.85 13.61
CA THR A 22 26.94 16.00 14.16
C THR A 22 27.14 17.19 13.24
N VAL A 23 26.12 17.57 12.48
CA VAL A 23 26.10 18.81 11.71
C VAL A 23 25.39 19.89 12.52
N LEU A 24 26.16 20.86 13.02
CA LEU A 24 25.62 22.10 13.57
C LEU A 24 25.19 23.01 12.41
N LEU A 25 23.90 23.17 12.19
CA LEU A 25 23.32 24.18 11.30
C LEU A 25 22.96 25.41 12.12
N ALA A 26 23.70 26.50 11.85
CA ALA A 26 23.36 27.85 12.30
C ALA A 26 22.13 28.35 11.54
N GLY A 27 21.11 28.73 12.30
CA GLY A 27 19.86 29.24 11.74
C GLY A 27 20.03 30.58 11.02
N PHE A 28 19.42 30.68 9.85
CA PHE A 28 19.08 31.92 9.19
C PHE A 28 17.57 32.04 9.18
N PHE A 29 17.03 32.87 10.07
CA PHE A 29 15.63 33.29 10.03
C PHE A 29 15.46 34.37 8.95
N MET A 30 14.86 34.04 7.82
CA MET A 30 14.28 35.02 6.90
C MET A 30 12.80 35.19 7.22
N VAL A 31 12.48 36.36 7.73
CA VAL A 31 11.09 36.79 7.95
C VAL A 31 10.55 37.31 6.63
N TYR A 32 9.57 36.65 6.05
CA TYR A 32 8.78 37.16 4.93
C TYR A 32 7.52 37.82 5.46
N PRO A 33 7.17 39.06 4.99
CA PRO A 33 5.97 39.74 5.42
C PRO A 33 4.72 39.11 4.78
N PHE A 34 3.75 38.80 5.62
CA PHE A 34 2.40 38.39 5.22
C PHE A 34 1.70 39.48 4.44
N SER A 35 1.35 39.23 3.18
CA SER A 35 0.44 40.08 2.42
C SER A 35 -0.98 39.58 2.62
N THR A 36 -1.81 40.39 3.29
CA THR A 36 -3.25 40.17 3.47
C THR A 36 -3.98 40.53 2.18
N GLY A 37 -4.19 39.58 1.31
CA GLY A 37 -5.12 39.70 0.18
C GLY A 37 -6.54 39.36 0.65
N LYS A 38 -7.44 40.37 0.59
CA LYS A 38 -8.88 40.17 0.76
C LYS A 38 -9.43 39.31 -0.37
N THR A 39 -9.89 38.09 -0.07
CA THR A 39 -10.75 37.31 -0.96
C THR A 39 -12.19 37.78 -0.81
N SER A 40 -12.76 38.26 -1.91
CA SER A 40 -14.19 38.52 -2.07
C SER A 40 -14.94 37.20 -2.21
N GLU A 41 -15.93 36.97 -1.36
CA GLU A 41 -16.92 35.90 -1.49
C GLU A 41 -17.72 36.02 -2.79
N PRO A 42 -18.01 34.90 -3.49
CA PRO A 42 -18.99 34.94 -4.57
C PRO A 42 -20.41 34.95 -4.01
N GLU A 43 -21.19 35.93 -4.43
CA GLU A 43 -22.62 36.14 -4.15
C GLU A 43 -23.42 34.97 -4.80
N ILE A 44 -24.16 34.24 -3.96
CA ILE A 44 -25.09 33.19 -4.40
C ILE A 44 -26.38 33.87 -4.80
N THR A 45 -26.67 33.94 -6.11
CA THR A 45 -27.99 34.32 -6.62
C THR A 45 -28.91 33.13 -6.69
N GLU A 46 -30.01 33.15 -5.94
CA GLU A 46 -31.12 32.21 -6.05
C GLU A 46 -31.82 32.38 -7.41
N PRO A 47 -32.27 31.28 -8.07
CA PRO A 47 -33.08 31.38 -9.27
C PRO A 47 -34.55 31.64 -8.94
N GLU A 48 -35.10 32.70 -9.52
CA GLU A 48 -36.52 33.04 -9.47
C GLU A 48 -37.43 31.95 -10.09
N ASN A 49 -38.53 31.71 -9.39
CA ASN A 49 -39.65 30.88 -9.78
C ASN A 49 -40.43 31.53 -10.95
N GLY A 50 -40.32 30.99 -12.15
CA GLY A 50 -41.12 31.34 -13.31
C GLY A 50 -42.13 30.22 -13.67
N SER A 51 -43.38 30.45 -13.34
CA SER A 51 -44.55 29.64 -13.77
C SER A 51 -44.89 29.90 -15.24
N GLY A 52 -45.14 28.82 -16.02
CA GLY A 52 -45.73 29.00 -17.35
C GLY A 52 -45.82 27.74 -18.18
N ALA A 53 -46.96 27.07 -18.12
CA ALA A 53 -47.79 26.43 -19.18
C ALA A 53 -47.18 25.45 -20.20
N GLU A 54 -47.66 24.21 -20.06
CA GLU A 54 -48.24 23.27 -21.10
C GLU A 54 -47.74 23.31 -22.55
N ASN A 55 -47.20 22.23 -23.06
CA ASN A 55 -47.80 21.26 -24.01
C ASN A 55 -46.74 20.46 -24.79
N GLY A 56 -47.01 19.21 -25.05
CA GLY A 56 -46.40 18.49 -26.16
C GLY A 56 -45.68 17.20 -25.80
N GLY A 57 -46.40 16.10 -25.89
CA GLY A 57 -45.94 14.74 -25.72
C GLY A 57 -44.74 14.37 -26.60
N GLY A 58 -43.89 13.58 -26.03
CA GLY A 58 -42.76 12.91 -26.64
C GLY A 58 -42.20 11.92 -25.64
N ASP A 59 -42.83 10.76 -25.59
CA ASP A 59 -42.35 9.60 -24.85
C ASP A 59 -41.04 9.11 -25.49
N HIS A 60 -39.92 9.60 -25.03
CA HIS A 60 -38.62 8.96 -25.18
C HIS A 60 -38.23 8.43 -23.82
N GLY A 61 -38.71 7.22 -23.52
CA GLY A 61 -38.24 6.38 -22.44
C GLY A 61 -36.76 6.07 -22.60
N GLY A 62 -35.93 7.02 -22.23
CA GLY A 62 -34.53 6.81 -21.91
C GLY A 62 -34.48 6.04 -20.57
N GLY A 63 -34.68 4.74 -20.62
CA GLY A 63 -34.42 3.89 -19.48
C GLY A 63 -32.97 4.03 -19.14
N ALA A 64 -32.65 4.80 -18.07
CA ALA A 64 -31.36 4.70 -17.42
C ALA A 64 -31.22 3.24 -17.05
N ASN A 65 -30.31 2.52 -17.71
CA ASN A 65 -29.96 1.17 -17.31
C ASN A 65 -29.50 1.27 -15.84
N ALA A 66 -30.34 0.81 -14.93
CA ALA A 66 -29.97 0.71 -13.54
C ALA A 66 -28.73 -0.20 -13.46
N VAL A 67 -27.63 0.34 -12.97
CA VAL A 67 -26.42 -0.46 -12.71
C VAL A 67 -26.81 -1.50 -11.67
N VAL A 68 -26.89 -2.76 -12.09
CA VAL A 68 -27.16 -3.88 -11.19
C VAL A 68 -25.86 -4.13 -10.43
N LEU A 69 -25.83 -3.73 -9.17
CA LEU A 69 -24.69 -4.04 -8.29
C LEU A 69 -24.63 -5.56 -8.03
N PRO A 70 -23.43 -6.15 -7.94
CA PRO A 70 -23.26 -7.54 -7.54
C PRO A 70 -23.91 -7.84 -6.19
N GLU A 71 -24.14 -9.13 -5.88
CA GLU A 71 -24.66 -9.53 -4.56
C GLU A 71 -23.75 -9.06 -3.42
N LYS A 72 -24.35 -8.64 -2.31
CA LYS A 72 -23.62 -8.22 -1.12
C LYS A 72 -22.97 -9.43 -0.43
N ILE A 73 -21.67 -9.29 -0.16
CA ILE A 73 -20.86 -10.26 0.61
C ILE A 73 -20.57 -9.65 1.98
N ASP A 74 -20.62 -10.48 3.04
CA ASP A 74 -20.25 -10.10 4.40
C ASP A 74 -19.15 -11.04 4.89
N LEU A 75 -17.93 -10.52 5.03
CA LEU A 75 -16.77 -11.23 5.56
C LEU A 75 -16.45 -10.85 7.01
N GLN A 76 -17.31 -10.05 7.68
CA GLN A 76 -17.10 -9.70 9.08
C GLN A 76 -17.05 -10.93 10.01
N PRO A 77 -17.88 -11.98 9.83
CA PRO A 77 -17.77 -13.20 10.62
C PRO A 77 -16.40 -13.87 10.46
N VAL A 78 -15.83 -13.90 9.24
CA VAL A 78 -14.50 -14.47 8.95
C VAL A 78 -13.41 -13.71 9.71
N VAL A 79 -13.46 -12.37 9.67
CA VAL A 79 -12.50 -11.52 10.40
C VAL A 79 -12.61 -11.79 11.90
N ASN A 80 -13.82 -11.82 12.47
CA ASN A 80 -14.03 -12.04 13.90
C ASN A 80 -13.50 -13.42 14.35
N GLU A 81 -13.76 -14.47 13.58
CA GLU A 81 -13.25 -15.81 13.87
C GLU A 81 -11.73 -15.87 13.80
N TRP A 82 -11.13 -15.25 12.78
CA TRP A 82 -9.69 -15.22 12.62
C TRP A 82 -9.02 -14.47 13.77
N ILE A 83 -9.50 -13.27 14.13
CA ILE A 83 -9.01 -12.49 15.28
C ILE A 83 -9.08 -13.30 16.58
N SER A 84 -10.19 -14.05 16.78
CA SER A 84 -10.36 -14.90 17.98
C SER A 84 -9.37 -16.09 18.02
N SER A 85 -8.79 -16.46 16.88
CA SER A 85 -7.90 -17.61 16.75
C SER A 85 -6.40 -17.28 16.85
N ILE A 86 -6.05 -15.99 16.83
CA ILE A 86 -4.66 -15.54 16.88
C ILE A 86 -4.28 -14.98 18.26
N SER A 87 -2.99 -14.91 18.51
CA SER A 87 -2.37 -14.10 19.55
C SER A 87 -1.50 -13.04 18.89
N GLY A 88 -1.35 -11.88 19.52
CA GLY A 88 -0.63 -10.75 18.97
C GLY A 88 -1.56 -9.62 18.57
N ARG A 89 -0.98 -8.53 18.04
CA ARG A 89 -1.73 -7.39 17.52
C ARG A 89 -2.07 -7.63 16.05
N ALA A 90 -3.27 -7.26 15.66
CA ALA A 90 -3.68 -7.32 14.27
C ALA A 90 -4.63 -6.16 13.91
N SER A 91 -4.54 -5.74 12.68
CA SER A 91 -5.48 -4.87 12.00
C SER A 91 -5.82 -5.52 10.66
N VAL A 92 -7.09 -5.53 10.30
CA VAL A 92 -7.58 -6.12 9.04
C VAL A 92 -8.59 -5.19 8.41
N MET A 93 -8.53 -5.04 7.10
CA MET A 93 -9.60 -4.44 6.31
C MET A 93 -9.78 -5.21 5.01
N ILE A 94 -11.02 -5.59 4.72
CA ILE A 94 -11.43 -6.24 3.48
C ILE A 94 -12.43 -5.34 2.78
N TYR A 95 -12.12 -4.99 1.55
CA TYR A 95 -12.88 -4.04 0.75
C TYR A 95 -13.32 -4.65 -0.57
N ASP A 96 -14.57 -4.47 -0.92
CA ASP A 96 -15.15 -4.89 -2.19
C ASP A 96 -15.08 -3.73 -3.18
N LEU A 97 -14.20 -3.85 -4.18
CA LEU A 97 -13.97 -2.82 -5.18
C LEU A 97 -15.18 -2.59 -6.11
N ASP A 98 -15.92 -3.65 -6.43
CA ASP A 98 -17.06 -3.58 -7.37
C ASP A 98 -18.32 -2.99 -6.72
N ARG A 99 -18.41 -3.05 -5.38
CA ARG A 99 -19.50 -2.45 -4.62
C ARG A 99 -19.08 -1.17 -3.89
N ASN A 100 -17.78 -0.89 -3.84
CA ASN A 100 -17.21 0.26 -3.14
C ASN A 100 -17.61 0.27 -1.65
N GLU A 101 -17.48 -0.88 -0.97
CA GLU A 101 -17.87 -1.03 0.44
C GLU A 101 -16.89 -1.90 1.25
N ILE A 102 -16.77 -1.60 2.54
CA ILE A 102 -16.06 -2.45 3.49
C ILE A 102 -16.95 -3.66 3.77
N ILE A 103 -16.36 -4.86 3.67
CA ILE A 103 -17.06 -6.13 3.88
C ILE A 103 -16.52 -6.94 5.07
N GLY A 104 -15.46 -6.45 5.71
CA GLY A 104 -14.91 -6.98 6.95
C GLY A 104 -13.78 -6.09 7.46
N GLU A 105 -13.78 -5.79 8.77
CA GLU A 105 -12.72 -4.98 9.37
C GLU A 105 -12.48 -5.32 10.84
N TYR A 106 -11.27 -5.03 11.30
CA TYR A 106 -10.88 -5.03 12.70
C TYR A 106 -9.73 -4.07 12.92
N ASN A 107 -9.89 -3.13 13.84
CA ASN A 107 -8.88 -2.13 14.19
C ASN A 107 -8.24 -1.43 12.98
N SER A 108 -9.00 -1.19 11.91
CA SER A 108 -8.51 -0.74 10.60
C SER A 108 -7.74 0.59 10.65
N THR A 109 -7.96 1.41 11.68
CA THR A 109 -7.26 2.69 11.92
C THR A 109 -6.13 2.60 12.94
N GLU A 110 -5.83 1.42 13.48
CA GLU A 110 -4.71 1.24 14.41
C GLU A 110 -3.37 1.40 13.68
N LEU A 111 -2.48 2.22 14.25
CA LEU A 111 -1.18 2.50 13.65
C LEU A 111 -0.17 1.37 13.87
N PHE A 112 0.50 1.00 12.80
CA PHE A 112 1.61 0.05 12.77
C PHE A 112 2.83 0.67 12.10
N ASN A 113 4.01 0.19 12.46
CA ASN A 113 5.18 0.35 11.59
C ASN A 113 4.87 -0.39 10.28
N THR A 114 4.99 0.28 9.14
CA THR A 114 4.61 -0.28 7.84
C THR A 114 5.52 -1.38 7.35
N ALA A 115 6.72 -1.52 7.96
CA ALA A 115 7.79 -2.27 7.33
C ALA A 115 7.87 -1.87 5.83
N SER A 116 7.97 -2.83 4.92
CA SER A 116 8.09 -2.52 3.48
C SER A 116 6.78 -2.09 2.78
N LEU A 117 5.64 -1.96 3.46
CA LEU A 117 4.43 -1.41 2.84
C LEU A 117 4.56 0.08 2.48
N TYR A 118 5.47 0.84 3.13
CA TYR A 118 5.74 2.22 2.73
C TYR A 118 6.12 2.36 1.24
N LYS A 119 6.67 1.29 0.66
CA LYS A 119 7.09 1.27 -0.75
C LYS A 119 5.93 1.42 -1.73
N LEU A 120 4.71 1.12 -1.32
CA LEU A 120 3.51 1.39 -2.12
C LEU A 120 3.41 2.86 -2.48
N PHE A 121 3.55 3.75 -1.51
CA PHE A 121 3.39 5.19 -1.68
C PHE A 121 4.46 5.76 -2.62
N LEU A 122 5.72 5.46 -2.36
CA LEU A 122 6.83 6.00 -3.17
C LEU A 122 6.87 5.43 -4.58
N VAL A 123 6.48 4.16 -4.78
CA VAL A 123 6.48 3.54 -6.11
C VAL A 123 5.37 4.13 -6.96
N TYR A 124 4.18 4.35 -6.39
CA TYR A 124 3.10 4.99 -7.13
C TYR A 124 3.46 6.42 -7.54
N GLU A 125 4.02 7.21 -6.62
CA GLU A 125 4.52 8.55 -6.94
C GLU A 125 5.62 8.50 -8.02
N GLY A 126 6.52 7.54 -7.96
CA GLY A 126 7.53 7.36 -9.01
C GLY A 126 6.91 7.13 -10.39
N TYR A 127 5.86 6.31 -10.50
CA TYR A 127 5.13 6.13 -11.76
C TYR A 127 4.38 7.39 -12.20
N ARG A 128 3.84 8.19 -11.28
CA ARG A 128 3.25 9.52 -11.60
C ARG A 128 4.29 10.46 -12.21
N ARG A 129 5.50 10.49 -11.66
CA ARG A 129 6.60 11.29 -12.20
C ARG A 129 7.10 10.81 -13.56
N LEU A 130 7.06 9.50 -13.82
CA LEU A 130 7.30 8.95 -15.15
C LEU A 130 6.19 9.34 -16.14
N GLU A 131 4.93 9.27 -15.74
CA GLU A 131 3.77 9.63 -16.56
C GLU A 131 3.77 11.11 -16.93
N SER A 132 4.12 12.00 -16.00
CA SER A 132 4.23 13.44 -16.22
C SER A 132 5.48 13.85 -17.02
N GLY A 133 6.44 12.95 -17.18
CA GLY A 133 7.74 13.24 -17.82
C GLY A 133 8.72 14.01 -16.93
N GLU A 134 8.44 14.14 -15.64
CA GLU A 134 9.39 14.69 -14.65
C GLU A 134 10.61 13.77 -14.50
N TRP A 135 10.36 12.45 -14.52
CA TRP A 135 11.41 11.44 -14.55
C TRP A 135 11.46 10.73 -15.89
N ASN A 136 12.66 10.26 -16.27
CA ASN A 136 12.86 9.39 -17.43
C ASN A 136 13.10 7.95 -16.94
N ALA A 137 12.37 7.00 -17.51
CA ALA A 137 12.40 5.59 -17.12
C ALA A 137 13.81 4.96 -17.19
N ASP A 138 14.62 5.40 -18.16
CA ASP A 138 15.96 4.87 -18.41
C ASP A 138 17.08 5.58 -17.61
N ASP A 139 16.77 6.68 -16.91
CA ASP A 139 17.75 7.37 -16.08
C ASP A 139 18.14 6.49 -14.89
N ILE A 140 19.42 6.58 -14.52
CA ILE A 140 19.95 5.80 -13.38
C ILE A 140 19.42 6.37 -12.06
N ALA A 141 18.81 5.53 -11.25
CA ALA A 141 18.34 5.88 -9.93
C ALA A 141 19.52 6.05 -8.96
N GLY A 142 19.95 7.28 -8.74
CA GLY A 142 21.03 7.64 -7.82
C GLY A 142 22.29 6.82 -8.03
N SER A 143 22.74 6.12 -6.99
CA SER A 143 23.96 5.28 -7.00
C SER A 143 23.68 3.77 -7.19
N THR A 144 22.44 3.38 -7.50
CA THR A 144 22.06 1.95 -7.58
C THR A 144 22.67 1.23 -8.79
N GLY A 145 22.99 1.96 -9.85
CA GLY A 145 23.39 1.40 -11.15
C GLY A 145 22.22 0.82 -11.95
N LEU A 146 20.98 0.93 -11.45
CA LEU A 146 19.74 0.48 -12.07
C LEU A 146 18.94 1.68 -12.57
N SER A 147 18.13 1.50 -13.60
CA SER A 147 17.23 2.54 -14.07
C SER A 147 16.12 2.82 -13.07
N ILE A 148 15.49 3.99 -13.17
CA ILE A 148 14.33 4.35 -12.33
C ILE A 148 13.22 3.30 -12.47
N LEU A 149 12.90 2.89 -13.71
CA LEU A 149 11.86 1.88 -13.94
C LEU A 149 12.20 0.52 -13.33
N GLU A 150 13.47 0.08 -13.39
CA GLU A 150 13.92 -1.13 -12.71
C GLU A 150 13.82 -1.00 -11.19
N CYS A 151 14.17 0.15 -10.64
CA CYS A 151 14.06 0.39 -9.21
C CYS A 151 12.61 0.41 -8.72
N LEU A 152 11.67 0.98 -9.49
CA LEU A 152 10.24 0.91 -9.17
C LEU A 152 9.74 -0.54 -9.14
N ASP A 153 10.09 -1.33 -10.16
CA ASP A 153 9.74 -2.74 -10.25
C ASP A 153 10.30 -3.55 -9.07
N LEU A 154 11.59 -3.47 -8.81
CA LEU A 154 12.26 -4.22 -7.75
C LEU A 154 11.79 -3.83 -6.33
N SER A 155 11.39 -2.58 -6.13
CA SER A 155 10.83 -2.12 -4.85
C SER A 155 9.55 -2.86 -4.47
N ILE A 156 8.73 -3.24 -5.46
CA ILE A 156 7.53 -4.06 -5.23
C ILE A 156 7.88 -5.53 -5.33
N ARG A 157 8.44 -5.98 -6.46
CA ARG A 157 8.67 -7.38 -6.82
C ARG A 157 9.54 -8.14 -5.82
N GLU A 158 10.65 -7.53 -5.41
CA GLU A 158 11.63 -8.15 -4.52
C GLU A 158 11.71 -7.45 -3.16
N SER A 159 10.86 -6.44 -2.93
CA SER A 159 10.94 -5.59 -1.74
C SER A 159 12.34 -4.98 -1.54
N TYR A 160 13.06 -4.66 -2.65
CA TYR A 160 14.46 -4.27 -2.65
C TYR A 160 14.65 -2.87 -2.08
N SER A 161 15.17 -2.81 -0.84
CA SER A 161 15.29 -1.56 -0.08
C SER A 161 16.27 -0.55 -0.68
N PRO A 162 17.44 -0.92 -1.25
CA PRO A 162 18.33 0.09 -1.84
C PRO A 162 17.69 0.91 -2.97
N CYS A 163 16.84 0.29 -3.80
CA CYS A 163 16.06 1.01 -4.80
C CYS A 163 15.02 1.91 -4.16
N ALA A 164 14.22 1.36 -3.23
CA ALA A 164 13.17 2.11 -2.55
C ALA A 164 13.69 3.34 -1.81
N GLU A 165 14.78 3.20 -1.05
CA GLU A 165 15.40 4.29 -0.31
C GLU A 165 15.98 5.36 -1.25
N THR A 166 16.54 4.95 -2.39
CA THR A 166 17.04 5.90 -3.41
C THR A 166 15.89 6.68 -4.04
N LEU A 167 14.83 6.00 -4.45
CA LEU A 167 13.64 6.66 -5.01
C LEU A 167 13.00 7.62 -3.98
N TRP A 168 12.92 7.20 -2.72
CA TRP A 168 12.41 8.04 -1.65
C TRP A 168 13.25 9.30 -1.44
N ALA A 169 14.58 9.16 -1.45
CA ALA A 169 15.48 10.31 -1.39
C ALA A 169 15.34 11.24 -2.62
N MET A 170 15.04 10.69 -3.80
CA MET A 170 14.80 11.48 -5.03
C MET A 170 13.45 12.23 -4.96
N ILE A 171 12.42 11.65 -4.36
CA ILE A 171 11.14 12.33 -4.11
C ILE A 171 11.31 13.40 -3.04
N GLY A 172 11.97 13.06 -1.94
CA GLY A 172 12.03 13.83 -0.70
C GLY A 172 11.07 13.27 0.35
N HIS A 173 11.57 13.07 1.57
CA HIS A 173 10.79 12.41 2.64
C HIS A 173 9.57 13.22 3.05
N GLU A 174 9.74 14.51 3.33
CA GLU A 174 8.64 15.41 3.70
C GLU A 174 7.71 15.69 2.51
N GLU A 175 8.24 15.73 1.29
CA GLU A 175 7.45 15.92 0.08
C GLU A 175 6.51 14.75 -0.15
N LEU A 176 6.98 13.50 0.04
CA LEU A 176 6.12 12.33 -0.08
C LEU A 176 4.96 12.35 0.92
N ASP A 177 5.20 12.72 2.19
CA ASP A 177 4.14 12.85 3.19
C ASP A 177 3.10 13.93 2.80
N ASN A 178 3.56 15.04 2.21
CA ASN A 178 2.68 16.08 1.69
C ASN A 178 1.83 15.57 0.52
N ILE A 179 2.43 14.87 -0.45
CA ILE A 179 1.75 14.25 -1.59
C ILE A 179 0.70 13.24 -1.13
N ILE A 180 1.05 12.38 -0.18
CA ILE A 180 0.14 11.39 0.40
C ILE A 180 -1.12 12.06 0.96
N THR A 181 -0.94 13.19 1.64
CA THR A 181 -2.05 13.91 2.25
C THR A 181 -2.83 14.75 1.23
N SER A 182 -2.14 15.52 0.37
CA SER A 182 -2.78 16.48 -0.54
C SER A 182 -3.35 15.84 -1.79
N ASP A 183 -2.61 14.90 -2.40
CA ASP A 183 -2.95 14.36 -3.71
C ASP A 183 -3.69 13.02 -3.58
N PHE A 184 -3.23 12.14 -2.65
CA PHE A 184 -3.88 10.86 -2.43
C PHE A 184 -5.03 10.93 -1.44
N GLY A 185 -5.16 12.02 -0.66
CA GLY A 185 -6.21 12.18 0.34
C GLY A 185 -6.06 11.25 1.56
N ILE A 186 -4.89 10.67 1.76
CA ILE A 186 -4.59 9.73 2.85
C ILE A 186 -4.02 10.50 4.03
N THR A 187 -4.70 10.47 5.19
CA THR A 187 -4.38 11.35 6.31
C THR A 187 -3.91 10.65 7.59
N GLY A 188 -4.03 9.32 7.65
CA GLY A 188 -3.61 8.53 8.82
C GLY A 188 -2.19 7.96 8.69
N SER A 189 -1.53 8.17 7.54
CA SER A 189 -0.18 7.67 7.24
C SER A 189 0.87 8.75 7.40
N TYR A 190 2.01 8.37 7.96
CA TYR A 190 3.20 9.21 8.08
C TYR A 190 4.41 8.40 7.65
N ILE A 191 4.74 8.46 6.37
CA ILE A 191 5.71 7.55 5.75
C ILE A 191 7.15 7.91 6.12
N SER A 192 7.48 9.20 6.31
CA SER A 192 8.79 9.58 6.87
C SER A 192 9.02 9.01 8.27
N GLY A 193 7.96 8.66 9.01
CA GLY A 193 7.99 7.89 10.26
C GLY A 193 7.72 6.39 10.09
N ILE A 194 7.62 5.90 8.85
CA ILE A 194 7.33 4.48 8.52
C ILE A 194 6.08 3.99 9.28
N THR A 195 5.03 4.81 9.32
CA THR A 195 3.80 4.52 10.08
C THR A 195 2.57 4.67 9.20
N SER A 196 1.66 3.69 9.27
CA SER A 196 0.37 3.69 8.57
C SER A 196 -0.63 2.77 9.30
N ASN A 197 -1.81 2.59 8.72
CA ASN A 197 -2.87 1.72 9.19
C ASN A 197 -3.53 0.98 8.01
N ALA A 198 -4.33 -0.05 8.28
CA ALA A 198 -4.91 -0.87 7.24
C ALA A 198 -5.88 -0.10 6.33
N ASN A 199 -6.63 0.86 6.88
CA ASN A 199 -7.53 1.71 6.10
C ASN A 199 -6.76 2.50 5.03
N ASP A 200 -5.67 3.15 5.41
CA ASP A 200 -4.86 3.97 4.51
C ASP A 200 -4.14 3.13 3.45
N ILE A 201 -3.71 1.92 3.83
CA ILE A 201 -3.14 0.97 2.86
C ILE A 201 -4.21 0.49 1.87
N VAL A 202 -5.46 0.27 2.31
CA VAL A 202 -6.59 -0.03 1.39
C VAL A 202 -6.80 1.13 0.41
N GLU A 203 -6.80 2.38 0.88
CA GLU A 203 -6.93 3.55 -0.02
C GLU A 203 -5.77 3.59 -1.03
N MET A 204 -4.55 3.29 -0.60
CA MET A 204 -3.41 3.20 -1.53
C MET A 204 -3.57 2.08 -2.56
N MET A 205 -4.06 0.89 -2.15
CA MET A 205 -4.32 -0.22 -3.06
C MET A 205 -5.47 0.09 -4.05
N LYS A 206 -6.47 0.89 -3.65
CA LYS A 206 -7.51 1.40 -4.56
C LYS A 206 -6.91 2.30 -5.64
N ILE A 207 -5.98 3.18 -5.27
CA ILE A 207 -5.25 4.05 -6.19
C ILE A 207 -4.48 3.19 -7.22
N PHE A 208 -3.80 2.14 -6.79
CA PHE A 208 -3.15 1.18 -7.70
C PHE A 208 -4.15 0.47 -8.61
N TYR A 209 -5.28 0.02 -8.09
CA TYR A 209 -6.30 -0.68 -8.87
C TYR A 209 -6.90 0.19 -9.98
N HIS A 210 -7.23 1.44 -9.66
CA HIS A 210 -7.83 2.37 -10.60
C HIS A 210 -6.82 3.05 -11.53
N HIS A 211 -5.52 2.90 -11.28
CA HIS A 211 -4.43 3.56 -12.02
C HIS A 211 -4.64 5.08 -12.13
N THR A 212 -5.12 5.71 -11.04
CA THR A 212 -5.42 7.13 -11.00
C THR A 212 -4.20 7.93 -11.49
N GLU A 213 -4.39 8.81 -12.49
CA GLU A 213 -3.35 9.65 -13.11
C GLU A 213 -2.23 8.89 -13.88
N ILE A 214 -2.34 7.58 -14.08
CA ILE A 214 -1.41 6.81 -14.90
C ILE A 214 -2.18 6.19 -16.05
N SER A 215 -1.86 6.61 -17.28
CA SER A 215 -2.53 6.17 -18.50
C SER A 215 -1.63 5.34 -19.42
N ASN A 216 -0.32 5.38 -19.21
CA ASN A 216 0.65 4.63 -20.02
C ASN A 216 0.47 3.12 -19.79
N PRO A 217 0.06 2.35 -20.82
CA PRO A 217 -0.20 0.93 -20.65
C PRO A 217 1.03 0.12 -20.24
N THR A 218 2.23 0.56 -20.65
CA THR A 218 3.48 -0.10 -20.28
C THR A 218 3.73 0.01 -18.76
N TYR A 219 3.43 1.16 -18.17
CA TYR A 219 3.59 1.36 -16.72
C TYR A 219 2.54 0.56 -15.94
N ILE A 220 1.30 0.54 -16.42
CA ILE A 220 0.22 -0.24 -15.82
C ILE A 220 0.55 -1.74 -15.83
N GLU A 221 0.98 -2.28 -16.97
CA GLU A 221 1.37 -3.69 -17.08
C GLU A 221 2.58 -4.00 -16.18
N LYS A 222 3.57 -3.12 -16.13
CA LYS A 222 4.74 -3.29 -15.27
C LYS A 222 4.38 -3.31 -13.79
N MET A 223 3.50 -2.40 -13.35
CA MET A 223 2.98 -2.39 -11.98
C MET A 223 2.27 -3.70 -11.64
N LYS A 224 1.33 -4.14 -12.48
CA LYS A 224 0.61 -5.40 -12.29
C LYS A 224 1.55 -6.59 -12.20
N ASP A 225 2.52 -6.67 -13.11
CA ASP A 225 3.50 -7.75 -13.15
C ASP A 225 4.36 -7.80 -11.89
N SER A 226 4.79 -6.65 -11.35
CA SER A 226 5.60 -6.60 -10.12
C SER A 226 4.84 -7.07 -8.88
N PHE A 227 3.52 -6.88 -8.81
CA PHE A 227 2.69 -7.41 -7.72
C PHE A 227 2.37 -8.89 -7.87
N LEU A 228 2.20 -9.38 -9.11
CA LEU A 228 1.76 -10.76 -9.39
C LEU A 228 2.92 -11.75 -9.44
N ASN A 229 4.00 -11.39 -10.12
CA ASN A 229 5.08 -12.29 -10.50
C ASN A 229 6.35 -12.09 -9.66
N GLN A 230 6.22 -12.31 -8.35
CA GLN A 230 7.33 -12.16 -7.40
C GLN A 230 8.16 -13.47 -7.39
N PRO A 231 9.45 -13.43 -7.74
CA PRO A 231 10.30 -14.60 -7.73
C PRO A 231 10.61 -15.06 -6.30
N ILE A 232 10.90 -16.36 -6.15
CA ILE A 232 11.51 -16.85 -4.92
C ILE A 232 13.01 -16.58 -5.04
N THR A 233 13.49 -15.62 -4.26
CA THR A 233 14.92 -15.29 -4.15
C THR A 233 15.46 -15.75 -2.79
N THR A 234 16.07 -14.85 -2.00
CA THR A 234 16.43 -15.13 -0.61
C THR A 234 15.18 -15.34 0.24
N TYR A 235 14.10 -14.65 -0.10
CA TYR A 235 12.80 -14.73 0.56
C TYR A 235 11.71 -15.08 -0.44
N ASN A 236 10.65 -15.70 0.05
CA ASN A 236 9.42 -15.91 -0.72
C ASN A 236 8.34 -14.92 -0.21
N TRP A 237 8.23 -13.78 -0.86
CA TRP A 237 7.27 -12.74 -0.49
C TRP A 237 5.80 -13.13 -0.71
N ARG A 238 5.55 -14.30 -1.29
CA ARG A 238 4.21 -14.85 -1.48
C ARG A 238 3.80 -15.88 -0.41
N GLN A 239 4.54 -15.98 0.69
CA GLN A 239 4.20 -16.90 1.80
C GLN A 239 3.05 -16.40 2.69
N GLY A 240 2.66 -15.12 2.63
CA GLY A 240 1.53 -14.55 3.37
C GLY A 240 0.18 -14.91 2.75
N LEU A 241 -0.65 -13.92 2.49
CA LEU A 241 -1.98 -14.07 1.88
C LEU A 241 -1.96 -14.92 0.60
N PRO A 242 -1.03 -14.71 -0.37
CA PRO A 242 -1.06 -15.45 -1.62
C PRO A 242 -0.98 -16.98 -1.45
N SER A 243 -0.25 -17.46 -0.45
CA SER A 243 -0.10 -18.92 -0.24
C SER A 243 -1.29 -19.55 0.48
N GLY A 244 -2.22 -18.77 0.97
CA GLY A 244 -3.46 -19.26 1.59
C GLY A 244 -4.64 -19.35 0.62
N PHE A 245 -4.54 -18.69 -0.54
CA PHE A 245 -5.52 -18.79 -1.62
C PHE A 245 -5.15 -19.90 -2.61
N SER A 246 -6.15 -20.47 -3.26
CA SER A 246 -5.95 -21.41 -4.38
C SER A 246 -5.58 -20.64 -5.68
N ASP A 247 -5.22 -21.38 -6.72
CA ASP A 247 -4.92 -20.87 -8.05
C ASP A 247 -6.14 -20.31 -8.82
N LYS A 248 -7.33 -20.39 -8.22
CA LYS A 248 -8.56 -19.79 -8.76
C LYS A 248 -8.63 -18.28 -8.55
N ILE A 249 -7.77 -17.74 -7.69
CA ILE A 249 -7.71 -16.32 -7.36
C ILE A 249 -6.34 -15.77 -7.77
N LEU A 250 -6.34 -14.71 -8.57
CA LEU A 250 -5.10 -13.96 -8.84
C LEU A 250 -4.87 -12.97 -7.69
N VAL A 251 -3.70 -13.07 -7.07
CA VAL A 251 -3.33 -12.27 -5.90
C VAL A 251 -2.19 -11.34 -6.25
N TYR A 252 -2.47 -10.05 -6.33
CA TYR A 252 -1.49 -8.99 -6.54
C TYR A 252 -1.11 -8.43 -5.17
N ASN A 253 0.06 -8.79 -4.64
CA ASN A 253 0.37 -8.45 -3.25
C ASN A 253 1.69 -7.70 -3.05
N LYS A 254 1.75 -6.96 -1.95
CA LYS A 254 2.96 -6.39 -1.38
C LYS A 254 3.03 -6.71 0.10
N VAL A 255 4.13 -7.32 0.50
CA VAL A 255 4.40 -7.60 1.92
C VAL A 255 5.14 -6.45 2.60
N GLY A 256 4.90 -6.31 3.91
CA GLY A 256 5.68 -5.52 4.85
C GLY A 256 6.17 -6.41 5.97
N TRP A 257 7.38 -6.96 5.84
CA TRP A 257 7.96 -7.82 6.86
C TRP A 257 9.21 -7.16 7.44
N ASP A 258 9.32 -7.23 8.76
CA ASP A 258 10.47 -6.67 9.47
C ASP A 258 10.65 -7.33 10.84
N TYR A 259 11.80 -7.02 11.45
CA TYR A 259 12.10 -7.38 12.83
C TYR A 259 11.39 -6.43 13.79
N ASP A 260 11.13 -6.92 14.98
CA ASP A 260 10.75 -6.06 16.10
C ASP A 260 11.91 -5.16 16.56
N VAL A 261 11.59 -4.19 17.42
CA VAL A 261 12.55 -3.29 18.07
C VAL A 261 13.69 -4.03 18.76
N ASP A 262 13.48 -5.27 19.20
CA ASP A 262 14.50 -6.12 19.83
C ASP A 262 15.41 -6.83 18.83
N GLY A 263 15.10 -6.81 17.53
CA GLY A 263 15.94 -7.24 16.41
C GLY A 263 16.29 -8.73 16.34
N GLU A 264 15.68 -9.58 17.20
CA GLU A 264 16.03 -11.01 17.26
C GLU A 264 15.27 -11.88 16.26
N TYR A 265 13.99 -11.56 15.99
CA TYR A 265 13.12 -12.35 15.11
C TYR A 265 12.18 -11.47 14.28
N TRP A 266 11.87 -11.92 13.07
CA TRP A 266 10.80 -11.34 12.28
C TRP A 266 9.48 -11.54 13.03
N ASN A 267 8.80 -10.44 13.32
CA ASN A 267 7.52 -10.48 14.01
C ASN A 267 6.51 -9.44 13.51
N LEU A 268 6.93 -8.58 12.57
CA LEU A 268 6.03 -7.78 11.75
C LEU A 268 5.81 -8.54 10.45
N TYR A 269 4.59 -9.00 10.23
CA TYR A 269 4.15 -9.59 8.98
C TYR A 269 2.90 -8.86 8.52
N HIS A 270 3.03 -8.11 7.45
CA HIS A 270 1.94 -7.38 6.83
C HIS A 270 1.79 -7.87 5.40
N ASP A 271 0.58 -7.90 4.89
CA ASP A 271 0.30 -8.17 3.49
C ASP A 271 -0.84 -7.28 3.01
N ALA A 272 -0.66 -6.64 1.87
CA ALA A 272 -1.66 -5.86 1.18
C ALA A 272 -1.88 -6.47 -0.20
N ALA A 273 -3.10 -6.92 -0.50
CA ALA A 273 -3.39 -7.66 -1.71
C ALA A 273 -4.64 -7.15 -2.42
N ILE A 274 -4.58 -7.05 -3.74
CA ILE A 274 -5.76 -7.01 -4.62
C ILE A 274 -6.02 -8.45 -5.07
N LEU A 275 -7.24 -8.91 -4.89
CA LEU A 275 -7.72 -10.20 -5.33
C LEU A 275 -8.57 -10.02 -6.59
N ASP A 276 -8.19 -10.68 -7.68
CA ASP A 276 -9.06 -10.86 -8.83
C ASP A 276 -9.66 -12.26 -8.76
N VAL A 277 -10.99 -12.34 -8.69
CA VAL A 277 -11.78 -13.57 -8.52
C VAL A 277 -12.61 -13.81 -9.78
N PRO A 278 -12.04 -14.45 -10.83
CA PRO A 278 -12.69 -14.58 -12.13
C PRO A 278 -14.04 -15.29 -12.08
N SER A 279 -14.19 -16.28 -11.21
CA SER A 279 -15.44 -17.06 -11.06
C SER A 279 -16.62 -16.21 -10.59
N LEU A 280 -16.36 -15.12 -9.86
CA LEU A 280 -17.35 -14.17 -9.39
C LEU A 280 -17.42 -12.91 -10.26
N ASN A 281 -16.44 -12.72 -11.15
CA ASN A 281 -16.18 -11.44 -11.84
C ASN A 281 -16.12 -10.29 -10.83
N ARG A 282 -15.32 -10.47 -9.76
CA ARG A 282 -15.22 -9.57 -8.60
C ARG A 282 -13.77 -9.32 -8.21
N HIS A 283 -13.55 -8.13 -7.64
CA HIS A 283 -12.26 -7.71 -7.14
C HIS A 283 -12.38 -7.26 -5.70
N PHE A 284 -11.41 -7.65 -4.88
CA PHE A 284 -11.37 -7.27 -3.47
C PHE A 284 -9.98 -6.76 -3.11
N ILE A 285 -9.93 -5.94 -2.08
CA ILE A 285 -8.67 -5.61 -1.40
C ILE A 285 -8.70 -6.28 -0.04
N VAL A 286 -7.61 -6.95 0.32
CA VAL A 286 -7.37 -7.48 1.65
C VAL A 286 -6.08 -6.87 2.16
N VAL A 287 -6.15 -6.18 3.28
CA VAL A 287 -4.98 -5.67 4.00
C VAL A 287 -5.01 -6.24 5.40
N GLU A 288 -3.92 -6.85 5.80
CA GLU A 288 -3.66 -7.18 7.18
C GLU A 288 -2.32 -6.59 7.64
N MET A 289 -2.30 -6.05 8.85
CA MET A 289 -1.10 -5.55 9.50
C MET A 289 -0.98 -6.21 10.86
N THR A 290 0.12 -6.90 11.11
CA THR A 290 0.23 -7.75 12.29
C THR A 290 1.56 -7.57 13.02
N HIS A 291 1.53 -7.80 14.35
CA HIS A 291 2.69 -7.89 15.21
C HIS A 291 2.57 -9.15 16.06
N ALA A 292 3.60 -9.99 16.04
CA ALA A 292 3.63 -11.28 16.73
C ALA A 292 2.52 -12.26 16.30
N VAL A 293 2.13 -12.22 15.03
CA VAL A 293 1.21 -13.18 14.38
C VAL A 293 2.01 -13.97 13.35
N SER A 294 1.80 -15.29 13.29
CA SER A 294 2.58 -16.15 12.39
C SER A 294 2.07 -16.08 10.95
N LEU A 295 2.96 -16.36 9.98
CA LEU A 295 2.58 -16.49 8.57
C LEU A 295 1.51 -17.55 8.34
N ASP A 296 1.49 -18.64 9.12
CA ASP A 296 0.44 -19.68 9.00
C ASP A 296 -0.94 -19.14 9.39
N ASN A 297 -1.00 -18.21 10.34
CA ASN A 297 -2.25 -17.52 10.67
C ASN A 297 -2.70 -16.60 9.53
N ILE A 298 -1.79 -15.93 8.85
CA ILE A 298 -2.11 -15.08 7.68
C ILE A 298 -2.63 -15.94 6.52
N LYS A 299 -1.99 -17.07 6.23
CA LYS A 299 -2.52 -18.07 5.26
C LYS A 299 -3.92 -18.56 5.65
N ASN A 300 -4.15 -18.77 6.95
CA ASN A 300 -5.46 -19.21 7.44
C ASN A 300 -6.55 -18.14 7.21
N LEU A 301 -6.22 -16.84 7.35
CA LEU A 301 -7.14 -15.76 6.98
C LEU A 301 -7.54 -15.86 5.50
N ALA A 302 -6.56 -15.99 4.60
CA ALA A 302 -6.82 -16.12 3.17
C ALA A 302 -7.70 -17.33 2.83
N ALA A 303 -7.39 -18.51 3.39
CA ALA A 303 -8.18 -19.73 3.19
C ALA A 303 -9.63 -19.58 3.70
N ARG A 304 -9.85 -18.89 4.82
CA ARG A 304 -11.20 -18.60 5.33
C ARG A 304 -11.96 -17.63 4.44
N ILE A 305 -11.29 -16.61 3.90
CA ILE A 305 -11.89 -15.68 2.93
C ILE A 305 -12.35 -16.45 1.70
N GLU A 306 -11.48 -17.29 1.09
CA GLU A 306 -11.83 -18.08 -0.08
C GLU A 306 -13.02 -19.03 0.19
N ALA A 307 -13.01 -19.71 1.33
CA ALA A 307 -14.12 -20.59 1.72
C ALA A 307 -15.44 -19.83 1.86
N ALA A 308 -15.42 -18.62 2.42
CA ALA A 308 -16.62 -17.77 2.57
C ALA A 308 -17.12 -17.19 1.23
N LEU A 309 -16.21 -17.00 0.26
CA LEU A 309 -16.57 -16.60 -1.10
C LEU A 309 -17.18 -17.76 -1.93
N ASN A 310 -17.17 -18.99 -1.42
CA ASN A 310 -17.67 -20.20 -2.05
C ASN A 310 -17.05 -20.49 -3.43
N ILE A 311 -15.73 -20.36 -3.54
CA ILE A 311 -14.96 -20.48 -4.78
C ILE A 311 -14.36 -21.89 -4.96
#